data_d5046f26b80c36d44a6caeda5d077385
#
_entry.id   d5046f26b80c36d44a6caeda5d077385
#
_cell.length_a   1.000
_cell.length_b   1.000
_cell.length_c   1.000
_cell.angle_alpha   90.00
_cell.angle_beta   90.00
_cell.angle_gamma   90.00
#
_symmetry.space_group_name_H-M   'P 1'
#
loop_
_entity.id
_entity.type
_entity.pdbx_description
1 polymer ?
#
loop_
_entity_poly.entity_id
_entity_poly.type
_entity_poly.pdbx_seq_one_letter_code
_entity_poly.pdbx_strand_id
1 'polypeptide(L)'
;MTEPTFDENGYPTEEALKTIKQWNIYPDLKGLLLFAEEAFTHRYGHWEQIGTTLRVATMGWSGCESVIDALADNFIFWTTCWILSKRGGLFLFDVSESDKRHD
;
A
#
# COMPACT_ATOMS: atom_id res chain seq x y z
N MET A 1 0.72 8.84 15.88
CA MET A 1 0.45 7.97 14.76
C MET A 1 0.51 8.73 13.45
N THR A 2 1.20 8.19 12.49
CA THR A 2 1.40 8.88 11.22
C THR A 2 0.26 8.59 10.27
N GLU A 3 -0.24 9.61 9.62
CA GLU A 3 -1.28 9.48 8.62
C GLU A 3 -0.82 10.11 7.32
N PRO A 4 -1.25 9.58 6.18
CA PRO A 4 -0.87 10.20 4.92
C PRO A 4 -1.50 11.56 4.75
N THR A 5 -0.81 12.43 4.04
CA THR A 5 -1.32 13.75 3.71
C THR A 5 -1.69 13.80 2.24
N PHE A 6 -2.58 14.73 1.89
CA PHE A 6 -3.11 14.83 0.54
C PHE A 6 -3.06 16.29 0.08
N ASP A 7 -2.91 16.47 -1.22
CA ASP A 7 -2.93 17.81 -1.77
C ASP A 7 -4.38 18.27 -1.98
N GLU A 8 -4.56 19.49 -2.52
CA GLU A 8 -5.90 20.05 -2.65
C GLU A 8 -6.76 19.28 -3.63
N ASN A 9 -6.17 18.46 -4.46
CA ASN A 9 -6.91 17.64 -5.42
C ASN A 9 -7.16 16.22 -4.92
N GLY A 10 -6.73 15.93 -3.69
CA GLY A 10 -6.97 14.62 -3.10
C GLY A 10 -5.92 13.57 -3.42
N TYR A 11 -4.81 13.96 -4.05
CA TYR A 11 -3.72 13.03 -4.34
C TYR A 11 -2.79 12.93 -3.14
N PRO A 12 -2.23 11.74 -2.90
CA PRO A 12 -1.22 11.64 -1.84
C PRO A 12 -0.04 12.56 -2.15
N THR A 13 0.46 13.23 -1.13
CA THR A 13 1.59 14.13 -1.30
C THR A 13 2.87 13.35 -1.52
N GLU A 14 3.89 14.03 -2.03
CA GLU A 14 5.21 13.41 -2.15
C GLU A 14 5.71 12.91 -0.81
N GLU A 15 5.41 13.66 0.24
CA GLU A 15 5.82 13.25 1.57
C GLU A 15 5.18 11.93 1.97
N ALA A 16 3.87 11.78 1.69
CA ALA A 16 3.18 10.54 1.98
C ALA A 16 3.77 9.38 1.19
N LEU A 17 4.05 9.61 -0.09
CA LEU A 17 4.63 8.56 -0.92
C LEU A 17 6.03 8.19 -0.46
N LYS A 18 6.80 9.18 -0.04
CA LYS A 18 8.15 8.92 0.47
C LYS A 18 8.09 8.09 1.76
N THR A 19 7.11 8.37 2.61
CA THR A 19 6.93 7.58 3.82
C THR A 19 6.70 6.12 3.49
N ILE A 20 5.89 5.84 2.47
CA ILE A 20 5.65 4.46 2.04
C ILE A 20 6.94 3.82 1.54
N LYS A 21 7.68 4.54 0.71
CA LYS A 21 8.91 4.00 0.13
C LYS A 21 9.94 3.63 1.19
N GLN A 22 9.97 4.36 2.29
CA GLN A 22 11.00 4.21 3.30
C GLN A 22 10.54 3.43 4.53
N TRP A 23 9.33 2.93 4.53
CA TRP A 23 8.77 2.21 5.67
C TRP A 23 9.51 0.90 5.89
N ASN A 24 9.92 0.65 7.13
CA ASN A 24 10.58 -0.60 7.46
C ASN A 24 9.52 -1.60 7.91
N ILE A 25 9.27 -2.61 7.08
CA ILE A 25 8.19 -3.55 7.33
C ILE A 25 8.51 -4.58 8.40
N TYR A 26 9.76 -4.79 8.72
CA TYR A 26 10.09 -5.84 9.66
C TYR A 26 9.61 -5.56 11.07
N PRO A 27 9.75 -4.33 11.59
CA PRO A 27 9.07 -4.09 12.85
C PRO A 27 7.59 -3.80 12.68
N ASP A 28 7.12 -3.38 11.48
CA ASP A 28 5.77 -2.85 11.41
C ASP A 28 5.16 -2.92 10.01
N LEU A 29 4.96 -4.14 9.51
CA LEU A 29 4.26 -4.29 8.23
C LEU A 29 2.81 -3.81 8.36
N LYS A 30 2.17 -4.10 9.48
CA LYS A 30 0.77 -3.72 9.67
C LYS A 30 0.60 -2.21 9.59
N GLY A 31 1.53 -1.47 10.17
CA GLY A 31 1.47 -0.01 10.10
C GLY A 31 1.57 0.49 8.67
N LEU A 32 2.46 -0.10 7.88
CA LEU A 32 2.55 0.29 6.48
C LEU A 32 1.25 0.02 5.75
N LEU A 33 0.64 -1.14 5.99
CA LEU A 33 -0.60 -1.49 5.31
C LEU A 33 -1.72 -0.52 5.66
N LEU A 34 -1.82 -0.12 6.92
CA LEU A 34 -2.84 0.85 7.32
C LEU A 34 -2.60 2.21 6.67
N PHE A 35 -1.35 2.65 6.66
CA PHE A 35 -0.99 3.93 6.06
C PHE A 35 -1.28 3.93 4.56
N ALA A 36 -0.85 2.85 3.89
CA ALA A 36 -1.03 2.75 2.45
C ALA A 36 -2.50 2.62 2.08
N GLU A 37 -3.27 1.88 2.87
CA GLU A 37 -4.69 1.75 2.61
C GLU A 37 -5.38 3.10 2.61
N GLU A 38 -5.07 3.92 3.60
CA GLU A 38 -5.69 5.23 3.70
C GLU A 38 -5.31 6.11 2.52
N ALA A 39 -4.04 6.06 2.10
CA ALA A 39 -3.60 6.82 0.94
C ALA A 39 -4.24 6.31 -0.34
N PHE A 40 -4.43 5.00 -0.44
CA PHE A 40 -4.95 4.35 -1.64
C PHE A 40 -6.44 4.59 -1.81
N THR A 41 -7.21 4.55 -0.73
CA THR A 41 -8.66 4.59 -0.81
C THR A 41 -9.24 5.95 -0.51
N HIS A 42 -8.41 6.97 -0.42
CA HIS A 42 -8.88 8.31 -0.06
C HIS A 42 -10.00 8.81 -0.97
N ARG A 43 -9.88 8.59 -2.27
CA ARG A 43 -10.90 8.99 -3.22
C ARG A 43 -11.48 7.82 -4.00
N TYR A 44 -10.63 6.96 -4.49
CA TYR A 44 -11.02 5.82 -5.30
C TYR A 44 -10.20 4.65 -4.84
N GLY A 45 -10.24 3.57 -5.59
CA GLY A 45 -9.43 2.43 -5.28
C GLY A 45 -10.18 1.41 -4.44
N HIS A 46 -9.75 0.18 -4.56
CA HIS A 46 -10.34 -0.92 -3.83
C HIS A 46 -9.24 -1.65 -3.08
N TRP A 47 -9.46 -1.89 -1.80
CA TRP A 47 -8.45 -2.49 -0.92
C TRP A 47 -9.15 -3.51 -0.04
N GLU A 48 -8.83 -4.78 -0.22
CA GLU A 48 -9.53 -5.83 0.47
C GLU A 48 -8.55 -6.90 0.92
N GLN A 49 -8.58 -7.24 2.18
CA GLN A 49 -7.77 -8.33 2.70
C GLN A 49 -8.66 -9.52 3.01
N ILE A 50 -8.32 -10.67 2.45
CA ILE A 50 -9.04 -11.92 2.65
C ILE A 50 -8.03 -12.90 3.22
N GLY A 51 -8.13 -13.20 4.52
CA GLY A 51 -7.14 -14.02 5.17
C GLY A 51 -5.79 -13.33 5.14
N THR A 52 -4.81 -13.98 4.54
CA THR A 52 -3.46 -13.43 4.45
C THR A 52 -3.16 -12.85 3.06
N THR A 53 -4.18 -12.74 2.21
CA THR A 53 -3.99 -12.17 0.87
C THR A 53 -4.63 -10.80 0.80
N LEU A 54 -3.87 -9.83 0.33
CA LEU A 54 -4.35 -8.47 0.12
C LEU A 54 -4.58 -8.29 -1.37
N ARG A 55 -5.79 -7.86 -1.73
CA ARG A 55 -6.17 -7.63 -3.11
C ARG A 55 -6.50 -6.16 -3.28
N VAL A 56 -5.79 -5.49 -4.17
CA VAL A 56 -6.01 -4.07 -4.38
C VAL A 56 -6.22 -3.79 -5.87
N ALA A 57 -7.08 -2.82 -6.16
CA ALA A 57 -7.35 -2.42 -7.54
C ALA A 57 -7.37 -0.89 -7.59
N THR A 58 -6.63 -0.32 -8.55
CA THR A 58 -6.49 1.13 -8.64
C THR A 58 -7.72 1.81 -9.20
N MET A 59 -8.59 1.06 -9.86
CA MET A 59 -9.80 1.61 -10.48
C MET A 59 -9.47 2.71 -11.49
N GLY A 60 -8.23 2.70 -12.02
CA GLY A 60 -7.84 3.66 -13.04
C GLY A 60 -7.45 5.03 -12.55
N TRP A 61 -7.41 5.24 -11.25
CA TRP A 61 -7.06 6.55 -10.70
C TRP A 61 -5.55 6.65 -10.47
N SER A 62 -4.96 7.72 -11.02
CA SER A 62 -3.52 7.88 -10.95
C SER A 62 -3.00 8.04 -9.52
N GLY A 63 -3.83 8.56 -8.62
CA GLY A 63 -3.44 8.63 -7.22
C GLY A 63 -3.20 7.27 -6.62
N CYS A 64 -4.03 6.28 -6.97
CA CYS A 64 -3.83 4.91 -6.52
C CYS A 64 -2.57 4.33 -7.15
N GLU A 65 -2.34 4.64 -8.43
CA GLU A 65 -1.14 4.14 -9.10
C GLU A 65 0.13 4.68 -8.47
N SER A 66 0.08 5.92 -7.99
CA SER A 66 1.22 6.49 -7.28
C SER A 66 1.53 5.72 -6.00
N VAL A 67 0.49 5.28 -5.28
CA VAL A 67 0.70 4.48 -4.08
C VAL A 67 1.33 3.14 -4.45
N ILE A 68 0.85 2.50 -5.53
CA ILE A 68 1.44 1.24 -5.97
C ILE A 68 2.91 1.44 -6.34
N ASP A 69 3.22 2.53 -7.04
CA ASP A 69 4.61 2.81 -7.41
C ASP A 69 5.48 2.99 -6.17
N ALA A 70 4.95 3.65 -5.14
CA ALA A 70 5.70 3.84 -3.90
C ALA A 70 5.92 2.51 -3.19
N LEU A 71 4.91 1.63 -3.19
CA LEU A 71 5.07 0.30 -2.61
C LEU A 71 6.10 -0.52 -3.39
N ALA A 72 6.11 -0.38 -4.72
CA ALA A 72 7.08 -1.08 -5.54
C ALA A 72 8.49 -0.57 -5.28
N ASP A 73 8.63 0.71 -4.97
CA ASP A 73 9.93 1.28 -4.64
C ASP A 73 10.39 0.91 -3.24
N ASN A 74 9.49 0.39 -2.41
CA ASN A 74 9.87 -0.17 -1.13
C ASN A 74 10.31 -1.60 -1.39
N PHE A 75 11.61 -1.76 -1.65
CA PHE A 75 12.15 -3.02 -2.14
C PHE A 75 11.83 -4.18 -1.21
N ILE A 76 11.98 -3.97 0.09
CA ILE A 76 11.77 -5.05 1.05
C ILE A 76 10.30 -5.47 1.06
N PHE A 77 9.39 -4.50 1.06
CA PHE A 77 7.97 -4.82 1.00
C PHE A 77 7.64 -5.59 -0.27
N TRP A 78 8.10 -5.07 -1.41
CA TRP A 78 7.71 -5.66 -2.69
C TRP A 78 8.22 -7.09 -2.82
N THR A 79 9.50 -7.32 -2.49
CA THR A 79 10.06 -8.66 -2.64
C THR A 79 9.51 -9.65 -1.63
N THR A 80 9.02 -9.15 -0.49
CA THR A 80 8.47 -10.02 0.55
C THR A 80 7.01 -10.35 0.29
N CYS A 81 6.22 -9.39 -0.22
CA CYS A 81 4.78 -9.53 -0.22
C CYS A 81 4.15 -9.68 -1.61
N TRP A 82 4.79 -9.16 -2.65
CA TRP A 82 4.15 -9.16 -3.98
C TRP A 82 3.93 -10.57 -4.50
N ILE A 83 2.72 -10.83 -4.98
CA ILE A 83 2.36 -12.11 -5.60
C ILE A 83 2.24 -11.96 -7.10
N LEU A 84 1.37 -11.05 -7.55
CA LEU A 84 1.17 -10.87 -8.98
C LEU A 84 0.54 -9.51 -9.26
N SER A 85 0.69 -9.09 -10.50
CA SER A 85 0.04 -7.89 -11.03
C SER A 85 -0.70 -8.30 -12.29
N LYS A 86 -1.88 -7.70 -12.49
CA LYS A 86 -2.67 -7.93 -13.69
C LYS A 86 -2.99 -6.62 -14.35
N ARG A 87 -3.27 -6.69 -15.64
CA ARG A 87 -3.75 -5.52 -16.36
C ARG A 87 -4.94 -4.92 -15.67
N GLY A 88 -5.08 -3.61 -15.81
CA GLY A 88 -6.19 -2.91 -15.22
C GLY A 88 -5.97 -2.50 -13.78
N GLY A 89 -4.74 -2.65 -13.30
CA GLY A 89 -4.38 -2.14 -11.98
C GLY A 89 -4.75 -3.04 -10.82
N LEU A 90 -4.80 -4.35 -11.05
CA LEU A 90 -5.07 -5.31 -9.98
C LEU A 90 -3.77 -5.90 -9.48
N PHE A 91 -3.61 -5.94 -8.16
CA PHE A 91 -2.40 -6.45 -7.51
C PHE A 91 -2.78 -7.36 -6.35
N LEU A 92 -2.01 -8.42 -6.16
CA LEU A 92 -2.18 -9.31 -5.01
C LEU A 92 -0.88 -9.36 -4.21
N PHE A 93 -1.03 -9.35 -2.89
CA PHE A 93 0.10 -9.40 -1.97
C PHE A 93 -0.16 -10.44 -0.90
N ASP A 94 0.91 -11.11 -0.46
CA ASP A 94 0.86 -12.00 0.69
C ASP A 94 1.26 -11.18 1.91
N VAL A 95 0.30 -10.93 2.79
CA VAL A 95 0.54 -10.10 3.97
C VAL A 95 0.49 -10.92 5.24
N SER A 96 0.81 -12.21 5.14
CA SER A 96 0.80 -13.08 6.31
C SER A 96 1.76 -12.62 7.39
N GLU A 97 2.82 -11.90 7.02
CA GLU A 97 3.77 -11.40 8.01
C GLU A 97 3.11 -10.41 8.98
N SER A 98 2.04 -9.73 8.54
CA SER A 98 1.37 -8.78 9.43
C SER A 98 0.68 -9.49 10.58
N ASP A 99 0.36 -10.78 10.42
CA ASP A 99 -0.29 -11.56 11.48
C ASP A 99 0.71 -12.22 12.42
N LYS A 100 1.98 -12.23 12.05
CA LYS A 100 2.98 -12.94 12.83
C LYS A 100 3.68 -12.09 13.84
N ARG A 101 3.47 -10.82 13.81
CA ARG A 101 4.30 -9.92 14.59
C ARG A 101 3.78 -9.54 15.94
N HIS A 102 2.59 -9.87 16.25
CA HIS A 102 2.00 -9.39 17.49
C HIS A 102 2.46 -10.15 18.71
N ASP A 103 3.23 -11.14 18.53
CA ASP A 103 3.75 -11.87 19.67
C ASP A 103 4.81 -11.12 20.42
#